data_62865101bae5181dd78d01c77da3def7
#
_entry.id   62865101bae5181dd78d01c77da3def7
#
_cell.length_a   1.000
_cell.length_b   1.000
_cell.length_c   1.000
_cell.angle_alpha   90.00
_cell.angle_beta   90.00
_cell.angle_gamma   90.00
#
_symmetry.space_group_name_H-M   'P 1'
#
loop_
_entity.id
_entity.type
_entity.pdbx_description
1 polymer ?
#
loop_
_entity_poly.entity_id
_entity_poly.type
_entity_poly.pdbx_seq_one_letter_code
_entity_poly.pdbx_strand_id
1 'polypeptide(L)' 'MSGFEMLALVLAIGLAAYLVYALLNPEDF' A
#
# COMPACT_ATOMS: atom_id res chain seq x y z
N MET A 1 7.52 -14.79 13.05
CA MET A 1 7.58 -13.50 12.37
C MET A 1 8.29 -12.49 13.21
N SER A 2 9.17 -11.74 12.61
CA SER A 2 9.92 -10.73 13.33
C SER A 2 9.29 -9.37 13.08
N GLY A 3 9.76 -8.39 13.84
CA GLY A 3 9.25 -7.03 13.67
C GLY A 3 9.49 -6.50 12.28
N PHE A 4 10.60 -6.90 11.70
CA PHE A 4 10.94 -6.45 10.36
C PHE A 4 9.92 -6.96 9.35
N GLU A 5 9.47 -8.19 9.52
CA GLU A 5 8.48 -8.76 8.63
C GLU A 5 7.14 -8.06 8.78
N MET A 6 6.82 -7.71 10.00
CA MET A 6 5.58 -6.97 10.24
C MET A 6 5.58 -5.64 9.50
N LEU A 7 6.71 -4.95 9.56
CA LEU A 7 6.83 -3.68 8.85
C LEU A 7 6.66 -3.87 7.36
N ALA A 8 7.27 -4.92 6.83
CA ALA A 8 7.17 -5.18 5.40
C ALA A 8 5.73 -5.43 4.98
N LEU A 9 4.99 -6.16 5.81
CA LEU A 9 3.59 -6.44 5.52
C LEU A 9 2.77 -5.17 5.52
N VAL A 10 2.97 -4.33 6.50
CA VAL A 10 2.21 -3.08 6.59
C VAL A 10 2.51 -2.21 5.38
N LEU A 11 3.78 -2.11 5.00
CA LEU A 11 4.16 -1.31 3.84
C LEU A 11 3.55 -1.87 2.56
N ALA A 12 3.56 -3.19 2.43
CA ALA A 12 3.01 -3.81 1.23
C ALA A 12 1.51 -3.53 1.11
N ILE A 13 0.79 -3.66 2.22
CA ILE A 13 -0.64 -3.40 2.23
C ILE A 13 -0.90 -1.93 1.91
N GLY A 14 -0.12 -1.04 2.49
CA GLY A 14 -0.28 0.38 2.23
C GLY A 14 -0.06 0.73 0.78
N LEU A 15 0.98 0.17 0.17
CA LEU A 15 1.27 0.44 -1.22
C LEU A 15 0.19 -0.12 -2.12
N ALA A 16 -0.30 -1.31 -1.82
CA ALA A 16 -1.36 -1.91 -2.61
C ALA A 16 -2.63 -1.06 -2.55
N ALA A 17 -2.98 -0.60 -1.37
CA ALA A 17 -4.16 0.24 -1.19
C ALA A 17 -3.98 1.55 -1.95
N TYR A 18 -2.78 2.10 -1.91
CA TYR A 18 -2.52 3.34 -2.61
C TYR A 18 -2.68 3.17 -4.12
N LEU A 19 -2.20 2.07 -4.64
CA LEU A 19 -2.31 1.80 -6.07
C LEU A 19 -3.78 1.65 -6.48
N VAL A 20 -4.55 0.96 -5.67
CA VAL A 20 -5.97 0.79 -5.97
C VAL A 20 -6.67 2.14 -5.94
N TYR A 21 -6.36 2.96 -4.97
CA TYR A 21 -6.96 4.27 -4.85
C TYR A 21 -6.61 5.13 -6.08
N ALA A 22 -5.36 5.06 -6.50
CA ALA A 22 -4.93 5.84 -7.66
C ALA A 22 -5.65 5.39 -8.93
N LEU A 23 -5.94 4.11 -9.02
CA LEU A 23 -6.67 3.58 -10.17
C LEU A 23 -8.10 4.07 -10.19
N LEU A 24 -8.73 4.12 -9.03
CA LEU A 24 -10.12 4.55 -8.94
C LEU A 24 -10.26 6.05 -9.15
N ASN A 25 -9.23 6.82 -8.82
CA ASN A 25 -9.25 8.26 -9.01
C ASN A 25 -8.06 8.71 -9.83
N PRO A 26 -8.01 8.34 -11.09
CA PRO A 26 -6.86 8.67 -11.93
C PRO A 26 -6.76 10.16 -12.23
N GLU A 27 -7.85 10.85 -12.15
CA GLU A 27 -7.85 12.26 -12.49
C GLU A 27 -7.44 13.15 -11.34
N ASP A 28 -7.03 12.55 -10.27
CA ASP A 28 -6.64 13.31 -9.12
C ASP A 28 -5.31 14.01 -9.33
N PHE A 29 -4.72 13.92 -10.47
CA PHE A 29 -3.45 14.51 -10.63
C PHE A 29 -3.37 15.56 -11.75
#